data_6b133809921f4a439a7b7e942f1b6adb
#
_entry.id   6b133809921f4a439a7b7e942f1b6adb
#
_cell.length_a   1.000
_cell.length_b   1.000
_cell.length_c   1.000
_cell.angle_alpha   90.00
_cell.angle_beta   90.00
_cell.angle_gamma   90.00
#
_symmetry.space_group_name_H-M   'P 1'
#
loop_
_entity.id
_entity.type
_entity.pdbx_description
1 polymer ?
#
loop_
_entity_poly.entity_id
_entity_poly.type
_entity_poly.pdbx_seq_one_letter_code
_entity_poly.pdbx_strand_id
1 'polypeptide(L)'
;MEELITIRDMCKIYNPGENEVRALDHVNLTIHKNEFVAIIGQSGSGKSTLMNMLGCLDVPTSGTYLLNGKDVSHMTDDELSDIRNREIGFVFQGFNLIAGLTALENVELPLIYRGVPRKERMELSERALEKVGLAGRMTHKPSEMSGGQQQRVAIARAIAQAP
;
A
#
# COMPACT_ATOMS: atom_id res chain seq x y z
N MET A 1 21.80 -11.16 2.27
CA MET A 1 20.57 -10.81 1.53
C MET A 1 20.37 -9.30 1.70
N GLU A 2 19.92 -8.61 0.68
CA GLU A 2 19.73 -7.15 0.74
C GLU A 2 18.46 -6.82 1.54
N GLU A 3 18.59 -5.98 2.57
CA GLU A 3 17.46 -5.55 3.40
C GLU A 3 16.59 -4.57 2.60
N LEU A 4 15.29 -4.86 2.51
CA LEU A 4 14.31 -3.98 1.89
C LEU A 4 13.61 -3.12 2.94
N ILE A 5 13.21 -3.73 4.05
CA ILE A 5 12.55 -3.08 5.18
C ILE A 5 13.34 -3.38 6.44
N THR A 6 13.67 -2.33 7.19
CA THR A 6 14.30 -2.47 8.51
C THR A 6 13.58 -1.56 9.50
N ILE A 7 12.96 -2.15 10.50
CA ILE A 7 12.28 -1.47 11.60
C ILE A 7 13.07 -1.74 12.87
N ARG A 8 13.37 -0.68 13.62
CA ARG A 8 14.06 -0.77 14.89
C ARG A 8 13.33 0.04 15.96
N ASP A 9 13.01 -0.64 17.04
CA ASP A 9 12.45 -0.06 18.26
C ASP A 9 11.18 0.79 18.00
N MET A 10 10.37 0.37 17.02
CA MET A 10 9.21 1.12 16.58
C MET A 10 8.08 1.06 17.58
N CYS A 11 7.60 2.23 17.99
CA CYS A 11 6.39 2.38 18.78
C CYS A 11 5.35 3.21 18.02
N LYS A 12 4.08 2.84 18.18
CA LYS A 12 2.94 3.67 17.77
C LYS A 12 1.95 3.78 18.91
N ILE A 13 1.77 5.00 19.37
CA ILE A 13 0.90 5.35 20.49
C ILE A 13 -0.18 6.29 19.99
N TYR A 14 -1.43 5.89 20.18
CA TYR A 14 -2.60 6.73 19.91
C TYR A 14 -3.13 7.33 21.21
N ASN A 15 -3.64 8.55 21.15
CA ASN A 15 -4.24 9.27 22.28
C ASN A 15 -3.34 9.28 23.52
N PRO A 16 -2.11 9.84 23.44
CA PRO A 16 -1.23 9.89 24.60
C PRO A 16 -1.91 10.65 25.75
N GLY A 17 -1.96 10.03 26.94
CA GLY A 17 -2.62 10.54 28.12
C GLY A 17 -3.69 9.59 28.67
N GLU A 18 -4.88 10.08 29.05
CA GLU A 18 -5.88 9.31 29.81
C GLU A 18 -6.41 8.04 29.08
N ASN A 19 -6.36 7.98 27.75
CA ASN A 19 -6.82 6.84 26.95
C ASN A 19 -5.73 6.35 25.98
N GLU A 20 -4.50 6.25 26.45
CA GLU A 20 -3.36 5.82 25.65
C GLU A 20 -3.55 4.39 25.14
N VAL A 21 -3.36 4.20 23.84
CA VAL A 21 -3.33 2.90 23.19
C VAL A 21 -1.95 2.70 22.54
N ARG A 22 -1.17 1.77 23.11
CA ARG A 22 0.10 1.32 22.52
C ARG A 22 -0.19 0.26 21.46
N ALA A 23 -0.41 0.70 20.23
CA ALA A 23 -0.72 -0.19 19.12
C ALA A 23 0.51 -0.98 18.63
N LEU A 24 1.70 -0.37 18.70
CA LEU A 24 3.00 -1.01 18.49
C LEU A 24 3.91 -0.63 19.66
N ASP A 25 4.63 -1.60 20.19
CA ASP A 25 5.49 -1.43 21.36
C ASP A 25 6.85 -2.10 21.11
N HIS A 26 7.88 -1.30 20.88
CA HIS A 26 9.28 -1.71 20.64
C HIS A 26 9.44 -2.80 19.55
N VAL A 27 8.70 -2.65 18.43
CA VAL A 27 8.71 -3.63 17.34
C VAL A 27 10.03 -3.55 16.56
N ASN A 28 10.63 -4.73 16.32
CA ASN A 28 11.80 -4.91 15.48
C ASN A 28 11.47 -5.90 14.37
N LEU A 29 11.77 -5.55 13.12
CA LEU A 29 11.47 -6.36 11.94
C LEU A 29 12.49 -6.08 10.84
N THR A 30 12.96 -7.13 10.18
CA THR A 30 13.74 -6.99 8.93
C THR A 30 13.09 -7.87 7.86
N ILE A 31 12.85 -7.29 6.68
CA ILE A 31 12.36 -8.00 5.49
C ILE A 31 13.37 -7.77 4.36
N HIS A 32 13.76 -8.85 3.69
CA HIS A 32 14.72 -8.81 2.60
C HIS A 32 14.02 -8.72 1.23
N LYS A 33 14.74 -8.29 0.23
CA LYS A 33 14.23 -8.29 -1.16
C LYS A 33 13.80 -9.72 -1.58
N ASN A 34 12.69 -9.79 -2.31
CA ASN A 34 12.07 -11.03 -2.80
C ASN A 34 11.58 -11.98 -1.69
N GLU A 35 11.40 -11.49 -0.48
CA GLU A 35 10.85 -12.27 0.62
C GLU A 35 9.32 -12.21 0.63
N PHE A 36 8.67 -13.35 0.90
CA PHE A 36 7.24 -13.43 1.15
C PHE A 36 7.00 -13.57 2.65
N VAL A 37 6.31 -12.59 3.25
CA VAL A 37 6.11 -12.51 4.69
C VAL A 37 4.61 -12.51 5.01
N ALA A 38 4.21 -13.28 6.03
CA ALA A 38 2.86 -13.26 6.59
C ALA A 38 2.88 -12.74 8.02
N ILE A 39 2.05 -11.73 8.31
CA ILE A 39 1.85 -11.18 9.66
C ILE A 39 0.61 -11.82 10.26
N ILE A 40 0.80 -12.63 11.29
CA ILE A 40 -0.27 -13.35 11.97
C ILE A 40 -0.41 -12.89 13.42
N GLY A 41 -1.61 -13.02 13.96
CA GLY A 41 -1.91 -12.65 15.37
C GLY A 41 -3.41 -12.50 15.59
N GLN A 42 -3.81 -12.47 16.84
CA GLN A 42 -5.22 -12.27 17.23
C GLN A 42 -5.73 -10.86 16.87
N SER A 43 -7.05 -10.68 16.91
CA SER A 43 -7.65 -9.35 16.74
C SER A 43 -7.14 -8.37 17.80
N GLY A 44 -6.83 -7.14 17.41
CA GLY A 44 -6.29 -6.12 18.30
C GLY A 44 -4.80 -6.22 18.60
N SER A 45 -4.04 -7.14 17.99
CA SER A 45 -2.60 -7.29 18.23
C SER A 45 -1.71 -6.30 17.47
N GLY A 46 -2.28 -5.27 16.84
CA GLY A 46 -1.51 -4.24 16.14
C GLY A 46 -1.16 -4.54 14.67
N LYS A 47 -1.64 -5.65 14.08
CA LYS A 47 -1.33 -6.02 12.68
C LYS A 47 -1.66 -4.93 11.67
N SER A 48 -2.88 -4.37 11.77
CA SER A 48 -3.31 -3.29 10.86
C SER A 48 -2.48 -2.02 11.04
N THR A 49 -2.09 -1.72 12.29
CA THR A 49 -1.21 -0.59 12.58
C THR A 49 0.18 -0.83 11.97
N LEU A 50 0.74 -2.03 12.13
CA LEU A 50 2.02 -2.36 11.51
C LEU A 50 1.94 -2.28 9.97
N MET A 51 0.86 -2.78 9.37
CA MET A 51 0.64 -2.67 7.93
C MET A 51 0.55 -1.21 7.46
N ASN A 52 -0.08 -0.33 8.25
CA ASN A 52 -0.12 1.09 7.94
C ASN A 52 1.27 1.75 8.02
N MET A 53 2.10 1.34 9.00
CA MET A 53 3.50 1.79 9.06
C MET A 53 4.28 1.31 7.84
N LEU A 54 4.22 0.01 7.53
CA LEU A 54 4.90 -0.58 6.38
C LEU A 54 4.46 0.06 5.05
N GLY A 55 3.18 0.40 4.94
CA GLY A 55 2.60 1.09 3.78
C GLY A 55 2.86 2.59 3.74
N CYS A 56 3.62 3.15 4.67
CA CYS A 56 3.82 4.60 4.78
C CYS A 56 2.50 5.40 4.82
N LEU A 57 1.43 4.81 5.38
CA LEU A 57 0.13 5.46 5.55
C LEU A 57 0.04 6.24 6.86
N ASP A 58 0.97 6.02 7.76
CA ASP A 58 1.11 6.70 9.05
C ASP A 58 2.59 6.73 9.44
N VAL A 59 2.95 7.55 10.42
CA VAL A 59 4.31 7.67 10.95
C VAL A 59 4.40 7.05 12.36
N PRO A 60 5.54 6.46 12.73
CA PRO A 60 5.75 5.96 14.08
C PRO A 60 5.80 7.11 15.10
N THR A 61 5.42 6.83 16.35
CA THR A 61 5.60 7.75 17.48
C THR A 61 7.08 7.85 17.84
N SER A 62 7.80 6.72 17.78
CA SER A 62 9.26 6.64 17.98
C SER A 62 9.82 5.42 17.27
N GLY A 63 11.14 5.32 17.23
CA GLY A 63 11.86 4.26 16.53
C GLY A 63 12.21 4.64 15.10
N THR A 64 12.78 3.70 14.36
CA THR A 64 13.28 3.93 13.00
C THR A 64 12.64 2.97 12.01
N TYR A 65 12.27 3.48 10.84
CA TYR A 65 11.83 2.70 9.70
C TYR A 65 12.66 3.07 8.46
N LEU A 66 13.46 2.12 7.99
CA LEU A 66 14.21 2.23 6.74
C LEU A 66 13.50 1.42 5.65
N LEU A 67 13.16 2.07 4.56
CA LEU A 67 12.66 1.44 3.34
C LEU A 67 13.71 1.59 2.25
N ASN A 68 14.23 0.47 1.76
CA ASN A 68 15.30 0.44 0.75
C ASN A 68 16.49 1.33 1.12
N GLY A 69 16.87 1.32 2.40
CA GLY A 69 17.94 2.13 2.98
C GLY A 69 17.60 3.60 3.27
N LYS A 70 16.40 4.05 2.91
CA LYS A 70 15.95 5.43 3.15
C LYS A 70 15.12 5.51 4.44
N ASP A 71 15.48 6.41 5.35
CA ASP A 71 14.69 6.64 6.57
C ASP A 71 13.39 7.39 6.25
N VAL A 72 12.28 6.73 6.52
CA VAL A 72 10.93 7.27 6.29
C VAL A 72 10.21 7.63 7.59
N SER A 73 10.86 7.48 8.75
CA SER A 73 10.25 7.62 10.08
C SER A 73 9.70 9.02 10.36
N HIS A 74 10.29 10.04 9.76
CA HIS A 74 10.00 11.47 10.04
C HIS A 74 9.67 12.27 8.78
N MET A 75 9.30 11.58 7.70
CA MET A 75 8.91 12.25 6.46
C MET A 75 7.58 12.97 6.61
N THR A 76 7.44 14.05 5.85
CA THR A 76 6.17 14.76 5.69
C THR A 76 5.15 13.93 4.91
N ASP A 77 3.87 14.29 4.99
CA ASP A 77 2.80 13.60 4.24
C ASP A 77 3.04 13.60 2.73
N ASP A 78 3.60 14.69 2.19
CA ASP A 78 3.95 14.80 0.76
C ASP A 78 5.07 13.83 0.38
N GLU A 79 6.13 13.76 1.20
CA GLU A 79 7.24 12.82 0.98
C GLU A 79 6.79 11.36 1.10
N LEU A 80 5.95 11.04 2.10
CA LEU A 80 5.37 9.71 2.25
C LEU A 80 4.44 9.36 1.08
N SER A 81 3.72 10.34 0.55
CA SER A 81 2.86 10.16 -0.62
C SER A 81 3.67 9.79 -1.86
N ASP A 82 4.82 10.43 -2.07
CA ASP A 82 5.75 10.10 -3.17
C ASP A 82 6.35 8.68 -2.98
N ILE A 83 6.76 8.33 -1.76
CA ILE A 83 7.23 6.98 -1.42
C ILE A 83 6.15 5.92 -1.72
N ARG A 84 4.92 6.12 -1.24
CA ARG A 84 3.80 5.19 -1.53
C ARG A 84 3.58 5.01 -3.01
N ASN A 85 3.66 6.10 -3.75
CA ASN A 85 3.41 6.05 -5.19
C ASN A 85 4.50 5.31 -5.97
N ARG A 86 5.76 5.37 -5.51
CA ARG A 86 6.92 4.82 -6.23
C ARG A 86 7.39 3.45 -5.75
N GLU A 87 7.32 3.21 -4.43
CA GLU A 87 8.00 2.08 -3.79
C GLU A 87 7.01 1.04 -3.25
N ILE A 88 5.70 1.35 -3.13
CA ILE A 88 4.73 0.49 -2.45
C ILE A 88 3.49 0.28 -3.30
N GLY A 89 3.16 -0.99 -3.58
CA GLY A 89 1.85 -1.39 -4.08
C GLY A 89 0.96 -1.85 -2.94
N PHE A 90 -0.01 -1.04 -2.54
CA PHE A 90 -0.90 -1.36 -1.41
C PHE A 90 -2.27 -1.88 -1.89
N VAL A 91 -2.69 -3.00 -1.32
CA VAL A 91 -4.04 -3.57 -1.53
C VAL A 91 -4.79 -3.52 -0.21
N PHE A 92 -5.84 -2.70 -0.15
CA PHE A 92 -6.68 -2.55 1.05
C PHE A 92 -7.69 -3.69 1.18
N GLN A 93 -8.04 -4.05 2.42
CA GLN A 93 -9.07 -5.05 2.70
C GLN A 93 -10.44 -4.67 2.11
N GLY A 94 -10.80 -3.38 2.13
CA GLY A 94 -12.01 -2.84 1.53
C GLY A 94 -11.87 -2.43 0.06
N PHE A 95 -10.79 -2.84 -0.61
CA PHE A 95 -10.42 -2.53 -2.00
C PHE A 95 -10.15 -1.04 -2.26
N ASN A 96 -10.88 -0.12 -1.66
CA ASN A 96 -10.79 1.33 -1.80
C ASN A 96 -10.77 1.76 -3.28
N LEU A 97 -11.69 1.22 -4.05
CA LEU A 97 -11.92 1.66 -5.43
C LEU A 97 -12.81 2.91 -5.43
N ILE A 98 -12.54 3.82 -6.35
CA ILE A 98 -13.37 5.00 -6.57
C ILE A 98 -14.60 4.58 -7.37
N ALA A 99 -15.77 4.64 -6.75
CA ALA A 99 -17.02 4.11 -7.30
C ALA A 99 -17.45 4.76 -8.62
N GLY A 100 -17.09 6.03 -8.84
CA GLY A 100 -17.39 6.75 -10.06
C GLY A 100 -16.51 6.42 -11.26
N LEU A 101 -15.37 5.76 -11.03
CA LEU A 101 -14.37 5.41 -12.04
C LEU A 101 -14.53 3.97 -12.50
N THR A 102 -14.18 3.70 -13.75
CA THR A 102 -14.08 2.34 -14.31
C THR A 102 -12.91 1.57 -13.70
N ALA A 103 -12.83 0.26 -13.96
CA ALA A 103 -11.69 -0.56 -13.57
C ALA A 103 -10.37 0.01 -14.12
N LEU A 104 -10.34 0.36 -15.39
CA LEU A 104 -9.17 0.95 -16.05
C LEU A 104 -8.76 2.26 -15.38
N GLU A 105 -9.71 3.18 -15.17
CA GLU A 105 -9.46 4.48 -14.53
C GLU A 105 -8.97 4.34 -13.08
N ASN A 106 -9.49 3.38 -12.33
CA ASN A 106 -9.00 3.07 -10.98
C ASN A 106 -7.54 2.61 -10.99
N VAL A 107 -7.15 1.80 -11.97
CA VAL A 107 -5.76 1.30 -12.12
C VAL A 107 -4.84 2.40 -12.61
N GLU A 108 -5.29 3.29 -13.49
CA GLU A 108 -4.52 4.43 -13.99
C GLU A 108 -4.20 5.49 -12.92
N LEU A 109 -5.05 5.61 -11.90
CA LEU A 109 -5.02 6.73 -10.95
C LEU A 109 -3.65 6.99 -10.32
N PRO A 110 -2.94 6.01 -9.76
CA PRO A 110 -1.60 6.24 -9.20
C PRO A 110 -0.57 6.63 -10.26
N LEU A 111 -0.73 6.19 -11.50
CA LEU A 111 0.15 6.55 -12.60
C LEU A 111 -0.08 8.00 -13.05
N ILE A 112 -1.32 8.51 -12.93
CA ILE A 112 -1.65 9.92 -13.14
C ILE A 112 -0.91 10.79 -12.12
N TYR A 113 -0.96 10.43 -10.84
CA TYR A 113 -0.24 11.15 -9.78
C TYR A 113 1.28 11.12 -9.96
N ARG A 114 1.82 10.04 -10.56
CA ARG A 114 3.24 9.94 -10.91
C ARG A 114 3.63 10.78 -12.13
N GLY A 115 2.66 11.33 -12.86
CA GLY A 115 2.89 12.10 -14.07
C GLY A 115 3.22 11.25 -15.31
N VAL A 116 2.87 9.96 -15.30
CA VAL A 116 3.09 9.06 -16.45
C VAL A 116 2.25 9.53 -17.65
N PRO A 117 2.83 9.66 -18.86
CA PRO A 117 2.10 10.07 -20.06
C PRO A 117 0.90 9.17 -20.34
N ARG A 118 -0.20 9.77 -20.87
CA ARG A 118 -1.47 9.06 -21.07
C ARG A 118 -1.34 7.73 -21.82
N LYS A 119 -0.58 7.70 -22.90
CA LYS A 119 -0.40 6.49 -23.70
C LYS A 119 0.25 5.37 -22.88
N GLU A 120 1.32 5.70 -22.19
CA GLU A 120 2.08 4.73 -21.39
C GLU A 120 1.25 4.22 -20.19
N ARG A 121 0.56 5.12 -19.47
CA ARG A 121 -0.26 4.68 -18.32
C ARG A 121 -1.44 3.79 -18.72
N MET A 122 -2.06 4.06 -19.89
CA MET A 122 -3.10 3.18 -20.44
C MET A 122 -2.56 1.79 -20.71
N GLU A 123 -1.43 1.68 -21.42
CA GLU A 123 -0.80 0.41 -21.72
C GLU A 123 -0.41 -0.37 -20.45
N LEU A 124 0.13 0.30 -19.45
CA LEU A 124 0.48 -0.31 -18.16
C LEU A 124 -0.77 -0.82 -17.42
N SER A 125 -1.82 -0.04 -17.41
CA SER A 125 -3.08 -0.36 -16.73
C SER A 125 -3.83 -1.51 -17.40
N GLU A 126 -3.90 -1.50 -18.74
CA GLU A 126 -4.48 -2.59 -19.53
C GLU A 126 -3.74 -3.91 -19.26
N ARG A 127 -2.41 -3.92 -19.33
CA ARG A 127 -1.57 -5.10 -19.03
C ARG A 127 -1.77 -5.60 -17.60
N ALA A 128 -1.91 -4.68 -16.62
CA ALA A 128 -2.15 -5.07 -15.25
C ALA A 128 -3.52 -5.75 -15.09
N LEU A 129 -4.57 -5.23 -15.73
CA LEU A 129 -5.90 -5.82 -15.72
C LEU A 129 -5.93 -7.18 -16.45
N GLU A 130 -5.22 -7.31 -17.55
CA GLU A 130 -5.06 -8.59 -18.27
C GLU A 130 -4.41 -9.66 -17.36
N LYS A 131 -3.34 -9.29 -16.63
CA LYS A 131 -2.64 -10.20 -15.69
C LYS A 131 -3.55 -10.77 -14.61
N VAL A 132 -4.58 -10.04 -14.21
CA VAL A 132 -5.55 -10.50 -13.21
C VAL A 132 -6.85 -11.07 -13.82
N GLY A 133 -6.87 -11.25 -15.15
CA GLY A 133 -8.00 -11.86 -15.86
C GLY A 133 -9.22 -10.95 -16.00
N LEU A 134 -9.02 -9.63 -16.08
CA LEU A 134 -10.10 -8.63 -16.21
C LEU A 134 -10.07 -7.88 -17.56
N ALA A 135 -9.48 -8.44 -18.61
CA ALA A 135 -9.43 -7.85 -19.95
C ALA A 135 -10.84 -7.44 -20.47
N GLY A 136 -11.86 -8.26 -20.20
CA GLY A 136 -13.25 -7.99 -20.62
C GLY A 136 -14.04 -7.08 -19.66
N ARG A 137 -13.41 -6.50 -18.63
CA ARG A 137 -14.06 -5.71 -17.58
C ARG A 137 -13.48 -4.31 -17.39
N MET A 138 -12.60 -3.87 -18.27
CA MET A 138 -11.87 -2.60 -18.12
C MET A 138 -12.79 -1.37 -18.04
N THR A 139 -13.92 -1.39 -18.73
CA THR A 139 -14.90 -0.29 -18.79
C THR A 139 -15.99 -0.37 -17.72
N HIS A 140 -16.02 -1.44 -16.90
CA HIS A 140 -17.01 -1.61 -15.85
C HIS A 140 -16.64 -0.80 -14.62
N LYS A 141 -17.67 -0.30 -13.92
CA LYS A 141 -17.53 0.38 -12.62
C LYS A 141 -17.57 -0.65 -11.47
N PRO A 142 -17.07 -0.32 -10.28
CA PRO A 142 -17.12 -1.22 -9.12
C PRO A 142 -18.51 -1.77 -8.81
N SER A 143 -19.57 -0.96 -8.99
CA SER A 143 -20.96 -1.37 -8.78
C SER A 143 -21.45 -2.47 -9.75
N GLU A 144 -20.76 -2.65 -10.86
CA GLU A 144 -21.07 -3.65 -11.91
C GLU A 144 -20.19 -4.91 -11.77
N MET A 145 -19.39 -5.00 -10.69
CA MET A 145 -18.41 -6.05 -10.48
C MET A 145 -18.67 -6.81 -9.18
N SER A 146 -18.36 -8.10 -9.19
CA SER A 146 -18.35 -8.91 -7.96
C SER A 146 -17.22 -8.46 -7.01
N GLY A 147 -17.32 -8.81 -5.73
CA GLY A 147 -16.25 -8.51 -4.75
C GLY A 147 -14.88 -9.05 -5.17
N GLY A 148 -14.84 -10.28 -5.71
CA GLY A 148 -13.60 -10.87 -6.24
C GLY A 148 -13.05 -10.13 -7.46
N GLN A 149 -13.91 -9.59 -8.32
CA GLN A 149 -13.48 -8.74 -9.44
C GLN A 149 -12.93 -7.40 -8.93
N GLN A 150 -13.61 -6.76 -7.98
CA GLN A 150 -13.14 -5.52 -7.35
C GLN A 150 -11.78 -5.73 -6.67
N GLN A 151 -11.59 -6.84 -5.96
CA GLN A 151 -10.30 -7.19 -5.37
C GLN A 151 -9.21 -7.29 -6.42
N ARG A 152 -9.49 -7.95 -7.56
CA ARG A 152 -8.53 -8.05 -8.66
C ARG A 152 -8.21 -6.71 -9.31
N VAL A 153 -9.16 -5.78 -9.37
CA VAL A 153 -8.87 -4.39 -9.80
C VAL A 153 -7.91 -3.71 -8.83
N ALA A 154 -8.10 -3.86 -7.51
CA ALA A 154 -7.19 -3.32 -6.51
C ALA A 154 -5.78 -3.94 -6.61
N ILE A 155 -5.69 -5.23 -6.91
CA ILE A 155 -4.41 -5.91 -7.18
C ILE A 155 -3.77 -5.36 -8.45
N ALA A 156 -4.53 -5.22 -9.54
CA ALA A 156 -4.03 -4.63 -10.79
C ALA A 156 -3.49 -3.21 -10.59
N ARG A 157 -4.19 -2.39 -9.79
CA ARG A 157 -3.75 -1.04 -9.42
C ARG A 157 -2.39 -1.06 -8.72
N ALA A 158 -2.16 -1.99 -7.79
CA ALA A 158 -0.87 -2.16 -7.12
C ALA A 158 0.22 -2.64 -8.09
N ILE A 159 -0.08 -3.60 -8.97
CA ILE A 159 0.87 -4.14 -9.97
C ILE A 159 1.27 -3.09 -11.01
N ALA A 160 0.33 -2.24 -11.44
CA ALA A 160 0.59 -1.23 -12.46
C ALA A 160 1.64 -0.20 -12.04
N GLN A 161 1.77 0.04 -10.75
CA GLN A 161 2.78 0.93 -10.19
C GLN A 161 4.21 0.37 -10.34
N ALA A 162 4.38 -0.93 -10.52
CA ALA A 162 5.65 -1.65 -10.58
C ALA A 162 6.59 -1.24 -9.40
N PRO A 163 6.10 -1.39 -8.15
CA PRO A 163 6.85 -0.99 -6.96
C PRO A 163 8.10 -1.83 -6.74
#